data_d5d745867cbd667aa15a12054106b29d
#
_entry.id   d5d745867cbd667aa15a12054106b29d
#
_cell.length_a   1.000
_cell.length_b   1.000
_cell.length_c   1.000
_cell.angle_alpha   90.00
_cell.angle_beta   90.00
_cell.angle_gamma   90.00
#
_symmetry.space_group_name_H-M   'P 1'
#
loop_
_entity.id
_entity.type
_entity.pdbx_description
1 polymer ?
#
loop_
_entity_poly.entity_id
_entity_poly.type
_entity_poly.pdbx_seq_one_letter_code
_entity_poly.pdbx_strand_id
1 'polypeptide(L)'
;IFLMSKFRLALSLFLLFVSVQTAVAVSVPELDSLDRYIGLKKMFEGRKYARIDKEKRAVASRPSFSSYMKLGKEYTLFKADSAIFYYDKAAELASSPADSLLVRIKKVRSEVIAGYYSEAYSDFKAISHMEIPDTLLPEFYESGYRIYSFSLNGSTEGGLFYDRYYSNTVAFRKKWIESLPVSSNTRRLYEAEQAMADGKQAVAKMILVDMIPSLRRDGNDFALACAFLAKIYRSEGKSEESVRYFALSAISDIMCAVKENQSIFDLSMILYGEGDIDRAYRYIFTSLEDAAFCNAQMRVYNVSGLLPVIESQHREEVAEHERMLMMYIVVSFFLLIGLAVAVFYLVKQMKKLTRTRLKLKEANMTKDEYMGQFL
;
A
#
# COMPACT_ATOMS: atom_id res chain seq x y z
N ILE A 1 -49.84 -17.63 -23.82
CA ILE A 1 -49.84 -17.03 -22.46
C ILE A 1 -48.95 -17.86 -21.50
N PHE A 2 -49.07 -19.19 -21.48
CA PHE A 2 -48.33 -20.08 -20.58
C PHE A 2 -46.78 -20.10 -20.80
N LEU A 3 -46.31 -19.93 -22.04
CA LEU A 3 -44.88 -19.85 -22.38
C LEU A 3 -44.26 -18.51 -21.96
N MET A 4 -45.01 -17.41 -22.07
CA MET A 4 -44.53 -16.07 -21.65
C MET A 4 -44.42 -15.94 -20.13
N SER A 5 -45.28 -16.66 -19.36
CA SER A 5 -45.19 -16.64 -17.90
C SER A 5 -43.95 -17.40 -17.41
N LYS A 6 -43.63 -18.54 -18.01
CA LYS A 6 -42.40 -19.30 -17.70
C LYS A 6 -41.11 -18.56 -18.08
N PHE A 7 -41.15 -17.83 -19.20
CA PHE A 7 -39.99 -17.00 -19.62
C PHE A 7 -39.79 -15.81 -18.70
N ARG A 8 -40.85 -15.15 -18.22
CA ARG A 8 -40.76 -14.09 -17.21
C ARG A 8 -40.25 -14.60 -15.88
N LEU A 9 -40.66 -15.80 -15.46
CA LEU A 9 -40.17 -16.42 -14.22
C LEU A 9 -38.68 -16.80 -14.32
N ALA A 10 -38.24 -17.33 -15.44
CA ALA A 10 -36.84 -17.64 -15.70
C ALA A 10 -35.97 -16.38 -15.77
N LEU A 11 -36.47 -15.31 -16.37
CA LEU A 11 -35.76 -14.01 -16.45
C LEU A 11 -35.68 -13.32 -15.08
N SER A 12 -36.74 -13.39 -14.26
CA SER A 12 -36.72 -12.83 -12.91
C SER A 12 -35.83 -13.63 -11.96
N LEU A 13 -35.77 -14.95 -12.09
CA LEU A 13 -34.80 -15.80 -11.37
C LEU A 13 -33.36 -15.53 -11.80
N PHE A 14 -33.14 -15.29 -13.10
CA PHE A 14 -31.84 -14.90 -13.64
C PHE A 14 -31.39 -13.52 -13.13
N LEU A 15 -32.31 -12.54 -13.08
CA LEU A 15 -32.03 -11.20 -12.53
C LEU A 15 -31.80 -11.23 -11.01
N LEU A 16 -32.45 -12.12 -10.25
CA LEU A 16 -32.21 -12.36 -8.84
C LEU A 16 -30.86 -13.05 -8.56
N PHE A 17 -30.39 -13.89 -9.48
CA PHE A 17 -29.10 -14.57 -9.37
C PHE A 17 -27.91 -13.64 -9.72
N VAL A 18 -28.16 -12.56 -10.49
CA VAL A 18 -27.15 -11.54 -10.85
C VAL A 18 -26.97 -10.51 -9.73
N SER A 19 -27.82 -10.46 -8.70
CA SER A 19 -27.55 -9.70 -7.47
C SER A 19 -26.52 -10.43 -6.61
N VAL A 20 -25.31 -10.62 -7.17
CA VAL A 20 -24.12 -11.03 -6.43
C VAL A 20 -23.84 -9.96 -5.38
N GLN A 21 -23.71 -10.37 -4.14
CA GLN A 21 -23.21 -9.59 -3.04
C GLN A 21 -21.86 -8.98 -3.45
N THR A 22 -21.90 -7.74 -3.93
CA THR A 22 -20.69 -6.91 -3.92
C THR A 22 -20.41 -6.65 -2.47
N ALA A 23 -19.39 -7.30 -1.91
CA ALA A 23 -18.76 -6.82 -0.70
C ALA A 23 -18.55 -5.31 -0.92
N VAL A 24 -19.13 -4.49 -0.04
CA VAL A 24 -18.95 -3.04 -0.12
C VAL A 24 -17.50 -2.79 0.26
N ALA A 25 -16.62 -2.84 -0.73
CA ALA A 25 -15.23 -2.44 -0.57
C ALA A 25 -15.23 -1.00 -0.04
N VAL A 26 -14.46 -0.75 1.01
CA VAL A 26 -14.28 0.61 1.56
C VAL A 26 -13.81 1.52 0.43
N SER A 27 -14.71 2.35 -0.08
CA SER A 27 -14.45 3.26 -1.18
C SER A 27 -13.91 4.59 -0.65
N VAL A 28 -12.61 4.62 -0.36
CA VAL A 28 -11.90 5.85 0.00
C VAL A 28 -11.18 6.36 -1.26
N PRO A 29 -11.44 7.60 -1.74
CA PRO A 29 -10.80 8.16 -2.95
C PRO A 29 -9.27 8.14 -2.93
N GLU A 30 -8.69 8.14 -1.73
CA GLU A 30 -7.25 8.08 -1.52
C GLU A 30 -6.66 6.71 -1.92
N LEU A 31 -7.43 5.61 -1.89
CA LEU A 31 -7.00 4.30 -2.39
C LEU A 31 -6.79 4.31 -3.90
N ASP A 32 -7.73 4.88 -4.67
CA ASP A 32 -7.58 5.01 -6.12
C ASP A 32 -6.40 5.92 -6.48
N SER A 33 -6.14 6.92 -5.63
CA SER A 33 -4.95 7.76 -5.76
C SER A 33 -3.69 6.94 -5.49
N LEU A 34 -3.66 6.13 -4.43
CA LEU A 34 -2.52 5.27 -4.11
C LEU A 34 -2.23 4.27 -5.23
N ASP A 35 -3.26 3.64 -5.80
CA ASP A 35 -3.12 2.73 -6.95
C ASP A 35 -2.41 3.42 -8.12
N ARG A 36 -2.76 4.68 -8.43
CA ARG A 36 -2.08 5.47 -9.46
C ARG A 36 -0.63 5.78 -9.08
N TYR A 37 -0.35 6.14 -7.82
CA TYR A 37 1.01 6.43 -7.38
C TYR A 37 1.90 5.19 -7.35
N ILE A 38 1.37 4.01 -7.03
CA ILE A 38 2.08 2.73 -7.19
C ILE A 38 2.48 2.52 -8.66
N GLY A 39 1.58 2.79 -9.61
CA GLY A 39 1.89 2.75 -11.03
C GLY A 39 2.98 3.76 -11.47
N LEU A 40 3.11 4.89 -10.76
CA LEU A 40 4.10 5.93 -11.02
C LEU A 40 5.40 5.76 -10.21
N LYS A 41 5.53 4.73 -9.38
CA LYS A 41 6.67 4.49 -8.49
C LYS A 41 8.03 4.61 -9.19
N LYS A 42 8.18 4.00 -10.37
CA LYS A 42 9.42 4.08 -11.17
C LYS A 42 9.81 5.51 -11.56
N MET A 43 8.86 6.40 -11.77
CA MET A 43 9.14 7.81 -12.06
C MET A 43 9.76 8.50 -10.83
N PHE A 44 9.22 8.29 -9.64
CA PHE A 44 9.77 8.86 -8.40
C PHE A 44 11.14 8.26 -8.06
N GLU A 45 11.32 6.97 -8.27
CA GLU A 45 12.63 6.31 -8.18
C GLU A 45 13.63 6.93 -9.15
N GLY A 46 13.24 7.22 -10.40
CA GLY A 46 14.09 7.90 -11.37
C GLY A 46 14.55 9.27 -10.87
N ARG A 47 13.67 10.05 -10.22
CA ARG A 47 14.04 11.33 -9.58
C ARG A 47 15.03 11.12 -8.42
N LYS A 48 14.85 10.05 -7.66
CA LYS A 48 15.79 9.68 -6.56
C LYS A 48 17.15 9.31 -7.13
N TYR A 49 17.21 8.47 -8.17
CA TYR A 49 18.45 8.14 -8.84
C TYR A 49 19.15 9.37 -9.44
N ALA A 50 18.43 10.31 -10.02
CA ALA A 50 19.01 11.55 -10.53
C ALA A 50 19.70 12.37 -9.42
N ARG A 51 19.11 12.44 -8.20
CA ARG A 51 19.77 13.07 -7.03
C ARG A 51 21.03 12.31 -6.62
N ILE A 52 20.91 10.98 -6.50
CA ILE A 52 22.05 10.10 -6.17
C ILE A 52 23.19 10.27 -7.18
N ASP A 53 22.89 10.27 -8.48
CA ASP A 53 23.89 10.41 -9.53
C ASP A 53 24.56 11.80 -9.52
N LYS A 54 23.82 12.85 -9.14
CA LYS A 54 24.41 14.17 -8.89
C LYS A 54 25.47 14.11 -7.78
N GLU A 55 25.13 13.48 -6.65
CA GLU A 55 26.08 13.36 -5.53
C GLU A 55 27.26 12.41 -5.87
N LYS A 56 27.02 11.34 -6.64
CA LYS A 56 28.10 10.47 -7.16
C LYS A 56 29.08 11.23 -8.05
N ARG A 57 28.58 12.09 -8.93
CA ARG A 57 29.47 12.95 -9.76
C ARG A 57 30.27 13.93 -8.90
N ALA A 58 29.65 14.49 -7.83
CA ALA A 58 30.37 15.34 -6.90
C ALA A 58 31.50 14.60 -6.18
N VAL A 59 31.26 13.36 -5.73
CA VAL A 59 32.28 12.49 -5.14
C VAL A 59 33.38 12.17 -6.15
N ALA A 60 33.04 11.82 -7.39
CA ALA A 60 34.03 11.49 -8.42
C ALA A 60 34.96 12.66 -8.77
N SER A 61 34.41 13.90 -8.74
CA SER A 61 35.23 15.09 -9.01
C SER A 61 36.07 15.52 -7.81
N ARG A 62 35.53 15.42 -6.59
CA ARG A 62 36.21 15.81 -5.34
C ARG A 62 35.73 14.98 -4.17
N PRO A 63 36.31 13.80 -3.91
CA PRO A 63 35.99 13.00 -2.73
C PRO A 63 36.15 13.83 -1.44
N SER A 64 35.12 13.87 -0.61
CA SER A 64 35.16 14.59 0.68
C SER A 64 34.24 13.94 1.69
N PHE A 65 34.49 14.14 2.96
CA PHE A 65 33.61 13.74 4.06
C PHE A 65 32.15 14.12 3.78
N SER A 66 31.92 15.41 3.49
CA SER A 66 30.56 15.95 3.26
C SER A 66 29.86 15.29 2.06
N SER A 67 30.56 15.02 0.95
CA SER A 67 29.96 14.41 -0.23
C SER A 67 29.57 12.95 0.00
N TYR A 68 30.38 12.18 0.72
CA TYR A 68 30.02 10.81 1.12
C TYR A 68 28.89 10.78 2.15
N MET A 69 28.87 11.70 3.13
CA MET A 69 27.75 11.83 4.07
C MET A 69 26.42 12.13 3.37
N LYS A 70 26.43 12.96 2.32
CA LYS A 70 25.23 13.22 1.51
C LYS A 70 24.75 11.96 0.78
N LEU A 71 25.66 11.19 0.20
CA LEU A 71 25.32 9.91 -0.44
C LEU A 71 24.74 8.91 0.58
N GLY A 72 25.37 8.75 1.74
CA GLY A 72 24.85 7.92 2.81
C GLY A 72 23.41 8.31 3.19
N LYS A 73 23.16 9.62 3.36
CA LYS A 73 21.82 10.15 3.65
C LYS A 73 20.79 9.85 2.54
N GLU A 74 21.17 10.03 1.25
CA GLU A 74 20.29 9.71 0.14
C GLU A 74 19.91 8.23 0.09
N TYR A 75 20.80 7.35 0.52
CA TYR A 75 20.57 5.90 0.50
C TYR A 75 19.87 5.35 1.75
N THR A 76 19.88 6.03 2.91
CA THR A 76 19.43 5.47 4.21
C THR A 76 18.05 4.81 4.17
N LEU A 77 17.03 5.44 3.57
CA LEU A 77 15.68 4.89 3.44
C LEU A 77 15.39 4.34 2.03
N PHE A 78 16.41 4.26 1.18
CA PHE A 78 16.29 3.80 -0.20
C PHE A 78 17.01 2.46 -0.42
N LYS A 79 18.26 2.33 0.05
CA LYS A 79 19.04 1.10 -0.03
C LYS A 79 20.06 1.08 1.11
N ALA A 80 19.72 0.39 2.21
CA ALA A 80 20.46 0.47 3.48
C ALA A 80 21.93 0.05 3.38
N ASP A 81 22.25 -1.03 2.66
CA ASP A 81 23.66 -1.46 2.45
C ASP A 81 24.49 -0.39 1.74
N SER A 82 23.90 0.29 0.76
CA SER A 82 24.60 1.38 0.08
C SER A 82 24.83 2.58 1.01
N ALA A 83 23.90 2.84 1.92
CA ALA A 83 24.07 3.89 2.93
C ALA A 83 25.25 3.55 3.86
N ILE A 84 25.31 2.32 4.37
CA ILE A 84 26.41 1.83 5.21
C ILE A 84 27.75 2.00 4.48
N PHE A 85 27.82 1.51 3.22
CA PHE A 85 29.04 1.65 2.39
C PHE A 85 29.51 3.10 2.27
N TYR A 86 28.59 4.04 1.99
CA TYR A 86 28.98 5.45 1.84
C TYR A 86 29.30 6.12 3.17
N TYR A 87 28.71 5.70 4.28
CA TYR A 87 29.10 6.16 5.61
C TYR A 87 30.50 5.63 5.99
N ASP A 88 30.85 4.38 5.65
CA ASP A 88 32.20 3.86 5.85
C ASP A 88 33.24 4.66 5.03
N LYS A 89 32.89 5.03 3.77
CA LYS A 89 33.75 5.92 2.96
C LYS A 89 33.88 7.35 3.54
N ALA A 90 32.83 7.85 4.18
CA ALA A 90 32.92 9.11 4.91
C ALA A 90 33.84 8.99 6.14
N ALA A 91 33.79 7.88 6.87
CA ALA A 91 34.64 7.63 8.03
C ALA A 91 36.13 7.66 7.68
N GLU A 92 36.53 7.11 6.51
CA GLU A 92 37.90 7.15 6.01
C GLU A 92 38.42 8.60 5.82
N LEU A 93 37.53 9.58 5.63
CA LEU A 93 37.83 10.99 5.39
C LEU A 93 37.46 11.91 6.57
N ALA A 94 37.08 11.35 7.70
CA ALA A 94 36.74 12.12 8.89
C ALA A 94 38.01 12.83 9.39
N SER A 95 37.94 14.15 9.53
CA SER A 95 39.10 14.98 9.93
C SER A 95 39.08 15.37 11.42
N SER A 96 37.98 15.11 12.09
CA SER A 96 37.80 15.42 13.50
C SER A 96 37.13 14.27 14.27
N PRO A 97 37.29 14.19 15.60
CA PRO A 97 36.55 13.25 16.42
C PRO A 97 35.02 13.40 16.28
N ALA A 98 34.53 14.63 16.08
CA ALA A 98 33.13 14.93 15.88
C ALA A 98 32.61 14.36 14.54
N ASP A 99 33.40 14.45 13.45
CA ASP A 99 33.08 13.84 12.17
C ASP A 99 32.97 12.31 12.28
N SER A 100 33.97 11.68 12.92
CA SER A 100 33.99 10.24 13.15
C SER A 100 32.78 9.79 13.95
N LEU A 101 32.43 10.54 14.99
CA LEU A 101 31.27 10.26 15.82
C LEU A 101 29.94 10.41 15.03
N LEU A 102 29.81 11.50 14.25
CA LEU A 102 28.61 11.72 13.40
C LEU A 102 28.40 10.58 12.42
N VAL A 103 29.43 10.12 11.73
CA VAL A 103 29.33 8.98 10.80
C VAL A 103 28.83 7.75 11.52
N ARG A 104 29.41 7.37 12.65
CA ARG A 104 29.01 6.20 13.42
C ARG A 104 27.57 6.29 13.87
N ILE A 105 27.13 7.44 14.36
CA ILE A 105 25.74 7.69 14.74
C ILE A 105 24.78 7.48 13.54
N LYS A 106 25.10 8.03 12.36
CA LYS A 106 24.26 7.89 11.16
C LYS A 106 24.25 6.47 10.60
N LYS A 107 25.37 5.74 10.72
CA LYS A 107 25.51 4.35 10.29
C LYS A 107 24.58 3.42 11.09
N VAL A 108 24.50 3.57 12.41
CA VAL A 108 23.62 2.76 13.28
C VAL A 108 22.20 2.70 12.76
N ARG A 109 21.62 3.80 12.27
CA ARG A 109 20.29 3.80 11.70
C ARG A 109 20.17 2.90 10.45
N SER A 110 21.15 2.93 9.57
CA SER A 110 21.18 2.11 8.36
C SER A 110 21.37 0.63 8.68
N GLU A 111 22.18 0.33 9.68
CA GLU A 111 22.38 -1.04 10.17
C GLU A 111 21.10 -1.63 10.78
N VAL A 112 20.37 -0.83 11.56
CA VAL A 112 19.05 -1.24 12.10
C VAL A 112 18.06 -1.55 10.98
N ILE A 113 17.98 -0.71 9.95
CA ILE A 113 17.10 -0.94 8.78
C ILE A 113 17.50 -2.22 8.04
N ALA A 114 18.81 -2.42 7.83
CA ALA A 114 19.35 -3.62 7.16
C ALA A 114 19.25 -4.90 8.00
N GLY A 115 18.84 -4.81 9.28
CA GLY A 115 18.72 -5.96 10.17
C GLY A 115 20.04 -6.41 10.80
N TYR A 116 21.11 -5.60 10.70
CA TYR A 116 22.40 -5.84 11.36
C TYR A 116 22.36 -5.39 12.82
N TYR A 117 21.44 -6.00 13.60
CA TYR A 117 21.15 -5.55 14.98
C TYR A 117 22.34 -5.74 15.93
N SER A 118 23.13 -6.79 15.74
CA SER A 118 24.33 -7.05 16.56
C SER A 118 25.36 -5.94 16.38
N GLU A 119 25.62 -5.58 15.15
CA GLU A 119 26.56 -4.53 14.73
C GLU A 119 26.05 -3.16 15.21
N ALA A 120 24.78 -2.85 14.92
CA ALA A 120 24.14 -1.60 15.34
C ALA A 120 24.19 -1.42 16.86
N TYR A 121 23.91 -2.48 17.63
CA TYR A 121 23.97 -2.44 19.08
C TYR A 121 25.41 -2.27 19.59
N SER A 122 26.36 -3.00 19.01
CA SER A 122 27.81 -2.89 19.34
C SER A 122 28.32 -1.48 19.06
N ASP A 123 28.02 -0.92 17.87
CA ASP A 123 28.42 0.43 17.49
C ASP A 123 27.77 1.49 18.38
N PHE A 124 26.48 1.37 18.65
CA PHE A 124 25.78 2.28 19.55
C PHE A 124 26.32 2.24 20.98
N LYS A 125 26.60 1.04 21.51
CA LYS A 125 27.22 0.87 22.83
C LYS A 125 28.58 1.52 22.89
N ALA A 126 29.43 1.33 21.89
CA ALA A 126 30.75 1.97 21.83
C ALA A 126 30.63 3.51 21.77
N ILE A 127 29.66 4.06 21.01
CA ILE A 127 29.38 5.50 20.97
C ILE A 127 28.89 5.99 22.34
N SER A 128 28.06 5.25 23.05
CA SER A 128 27.46 5.67 24.32
C SER A 128 28.49 5.82 25.47
N HIS A 129 29.72 5.30 25.31
CA HIS A 129 30.83 5.49 26.22
C HIS A 129 31.74 6.68 25.87
N MET A 130 31.43 7.39 24.76
CA MET A 130 32.17 8.57 24.32
C MET A 130 31.51 9.85 24.85
N GLU A 131 32.28 10.93 24.93
CA GLU A 131 31.73 12.26 25.15
C GLU A 131 31.02 12.75 23.91
N ILE A 132 29.71 12.97 24.00
CA ILE A 132 28.88 13.40 22.88
C ILE A 132 28.75 14.92 22.91
N PRO A 133 29.24 15.65 21.90
CA PRO A 133 29.05 17.10 21.81
C PRO A 133 27.55 17.46 21.75
N ASP A 134 27.16 18.58 22.35
CA ASP A 134 25.75 19.04 22.38
C ASP A 134 25.13 19.14 20.99
N THR A 135 25.93 19.49 19.98
CA THR A 135 25.50 19.58 18.59
C THR A 135 25.11 18.23 17.98
N LEU A 136 25.55 17.12 18.55
CA LEU A 136 25.27 15.75 18.08
C LEU A 136 24.29 14.99 19.00
N LEU A 137 23.85 15.58 20.10
CA LEU A 137 22.89 14.95 21.02
C LEU A 137 21.58 14.55 20.34
N PRO A 138 20.96 15.37 19.44
CA PRO A 138 19.75 14.96 18.76
C PRO A 138 19.93 13.69 17.93
N GLU A 139 21.00 13.60 17.15
CA GLU A 139 21.30 12.43 16.33
C GLU A 139 21.64 11.21 17.19
N PHE A 140 22.37 11.38 18.27
CA PHE A 140 22.68 10.30 19.19
C PHE A 140 21.44 9.75 19.87
N TYR A 141 20.56 10.61 20.39
CA TYR A 141 19.32 10.16 21.01
C TYR A 141 18.34 9.56 20.01
N GLU A 142 18.30 10.06 18.74
CA GLU A 142 17.57 9.42 17.67
C GLU A 142 18.06 7.98 17.45
N SER A 143 19.37 7.77 17.37
CA SER A 143 19.94 6.43 17.16
C SER A 143 19.57 5.47 18.29
N GLY A 144 19.68 5.93 19.55
CA GLY A 144 19.23 5.14 20.70
C GLY A 144 17.76 4.80 20.66
N TYR A 145 16.91 5.77 20.35
CA TYR A 145 15.48 5.54 20.15
C TYR A 145 15.22 4.49 19.03
N ARG A 146 15.88 4.63 17.87
CA ARG A 146 15.69 3.72 16.74
C ARG A 146 16.06 2.28 17.07
N ILE A 147 17.26 2.06 17.64
CA ILE A 147 17.73 0.70 17.93
C ILE A 147 16.84 0.00 18.96
N TYR A 148 16.41 0.71 20.01
CA TYR A 148 15.55 0.12 21.03
C TYR A 148 14.10 -0.05 20.57
N SER A 149 13.55 0.87 19.77
CA SER A 149 12.20 0.73 19.22
C SER A 149 12.10 -0.41 18.21
N PHE A 150 13.11 -0.63 17.37
CA PHE A 150 13.15 -1.80 16.48
C PHE A 150 13.30 -3.11 17.27
N SER A 151 14.13 -3.14 18.31
CA SER A 151 14.26 -4.31 19.19
C SER A 151 12.95 -4.60 19.93
N LEU A 152 12.24 -3.55 20.35
CA LEU A 152 10.92 -3.67 20.99
C LEU A 152 9.88 -4.26 20.02
N ASN A 153 9.82 -3.76 18.78
CA ASN A 153 8.89 -4.26 17.74
C ASN A 153 9.14 -5.73 17.36
N GLY A 154 10.39 -6.20 17.50
CA GLY A 154 10.75 -7.60 17.29
C GLY A 154 10.60 -8.49 18.53
N SER A 155 10.15 -7.95 19.66
CA SER A 155 10.02 -8.69 20.92
C SER A 155 8.53 -8.93 21.27
N THR A 156 8.28 -10.04 21.96
CA THR A 156 6.93 -10.35 22.46
C THR A 156 6.73 -9.71 23.83
N GLU A 157 5.57 -9.10 24.06
CA GLU A 157 5.19 -8.55 25.37
C GLU A 157 5.29 -9.62 26.45
N GLY A 158 5.91 -9.27 27.59
CA GLY A 158 6.25 -10.22 28.66
C GLY A 158 7.48 -11.09 28.39
N GLY A 159 8.14 -10.95 27.24
CA GLY A 159 9.40 -11.62 26.94
C GLY A 159 10.58 -11.08 27.77
N LEU A 160 11.63 -11.89 27.91
CA LEU A 160 12.78 -11.65 28.80
C LEU A 160 13.42 -10.25 28.69
N PHE A 161 13.43 -9.67 27.49
CA PHE A 161 14.07 -8.37 27.23
C PHE A 161 13.07 -7.25 26.93
N TYR A 162 11.76 -7.53 26.89
CA TYR A 162 10.73 -6.57 26.51
C TYR A 162 10.77 -5.30 27.36
N ASP A 163 10.75 -5.44 28.69
CA ASP A 163 10.76 -4.30 29.63
C ASP A 163 12.00 -3.43 29.47
N ARG A 164 13.16 -4.04 29.21
CA ARG A 164 14.39 -3.32 28.95
C ARG A 164 14.33 -2.52 27.65
N TYR A 165 13.81 -3.12 26.57
CA TYR A 165 13.68 -2.41 25.30
C TYR A 165 12.64 -1.30 25.40
N TYR A 166 11.52 -1.57 26.05
CA TYR A 166 10.47 -0.58 26.30
C TYR A 166 11.01 0.62 27.09
N SER A 167 11.64 0.38 28.24
CA SER A 167 12.20 1.44 29.09
C SER A 167 13.23 2.29 28.37
N ASN A 168 14.12 1.67 27.60
CA ASN A 168 15.13 2.40 26.82
C ASN A 168 14.49 3.17 25.67
N THR A 169 13.50 2.61 24.96
CA THR A 169 12.76 3.31 23.90
C THR A 169 12.14 4.59 24.45
N VAL A 170 11.44 4.51 25.59
CA VAL A 170 10.83 5.67 26.24
C VAL A 170 11.89 6.70 26.66
N ALA A 171 12.98 6.25 27.32
CA ALA A 171 14.03 7.14 27.79
C ALA A 171 14.75 7.89 26.67
N PHE A 172 15.13 7.17 25.60
CA PHE A 172 15.79 7.79 24.45
C PHE A 172 14.86 8.71 23.66
N ARG A 173 13.59 8.32 23.47
CA ARG A 173 12.59 9.18 22.81
C ARG A 173 12.43 10.50 23.57
N LYS A 174 12.29 10.46 24.89
CA LYS A 174 12.16 11.67 25.73
C LYS A 174 13.36 12.59 25.57
N LYS A 175 14.58 12.06 25.72
CA LYS A 175 15.82 12.83 25.54
C LYS A 175 15.96 13.41 24.14
N TRP A 176 15.54 12.65 23.13
CA TRP A 176 15.55 13.12 21.74
C TRP A 176 14.60 14.31 21.55
N ILE A 177 13.35 14.18 22.00
CA ILE A 177 12.38 15.29 21.96
C ILE A 177 12.92 16.54 22.65
N GLU A 178 13.49 16.40 23.84
CA GLU A 178 14.06 17.50 24.64
C GLU A 178 15.26 18.17 23.94
N SER A 179 16.05 17.42 23.17
CA SER A 179 17.21 17.93 22.44
C SER A 179 16.86 18.67 21.13
N LEU A 180 15.62 18.53 20.64
CA LEU A 180 15.19 19.17 19.40
C LEU A 180 14.69 20.61 19.63
N PRO A 181 14.86 21.52 18.65
CA PRO A 181 14.32 22.88 18.73
C PRO A 181 12.79 22.87 18.91
N VAL A 182 12.26 23.77 19.74
CA VAL A 182 10.80 23.84 20.04
C VAL A 182 9.96 24.06 18.79
N SER A 183 10.47 24.78 17.80
CA SER A 183 9.80 25.06 16.52
C SER A 183 9.92 23.91 15.49
N SER A 184 10.61 22.82 15.81
CA SER A 184 10.86 21.72 14.89
C SER A 184 9.59 20.89 14.66
N ASN A 185 9.25 20.62 13.40
CA ASN A 185 8.19 19.67 13.05
C ASN A 185 8.51 18.26 13.59
N THR A 186 9.77 17.85 13.54
CA THR A 186 10.21 16.56 14.08
C THR A 186 9.91 16.47 15.59
N ARG A 187 10.17 17.55 16.36
CA ARG A 187 9.82 17.58 17.78
C ARG A 187 8.32 17.39 18.00
N ARG A 188 7.48 18.16 17.34
CA ARG A 188 6.02 18.07 17.45
C ARG A 188 5.50 16.67 17.07
N LEU A 189 6.07 16.08 16.03
CA LEU A 189 5.71 14.74 15.58
C LEU A 189 5.99 13.67 16.66
N TYR A 190 7.15 13.72 17.30
CA TYR A 190 7.51 12.75 18.34
C TYR A 190 6.90 13.08 19.72
N GLU A 191 6.50 14.33 19.99
CA GLU A 191 5.60 14.68 21.08
C GLU A 191 4.21 14.03 20.90
N ALA A 192 3.68 14.00 19.68
CA ALA A 192 2.45 13.29 19.37
C ALA A 192 2.62 11.76 19.57
N GLU A 193 3.72 11.18 19.09
CA GLU A 193 4.01 9.75 19.32
C GLU A 193 4.16 9.43 20.82
N GLN A 194 4.80 10.30 21.60
CA GLN A 194 4.88 10.15 23.05
C GLN A 194 3.50 10.19 23.69
N ALA A 195 2.64 11.13 23.27
CA ALA A 195 1.28 11.23 23.76
C ALA A 195 0.44 9.96 23.44
N MET A 196 0.66 9.37 22.25
CA MET A 196 0.05 8.08 21.90
C MET A 196 0.50 6.97 22.85
N ALA A 197 1.80 6.87 23.11
CA ALA A 197 2.37 5.87 24.01
C ALA A 197 1.90 6.04 25.47
N ASP A 198 1.65 7.29 25.89
CA ASP A 198 1.12 7.62 27.22
C ASP A 198 -0.43 7.41 27.31
N GLY A 199 -1.08 6.91 26.26
CA GLY A 199 -2.53 6.75 26.21
C GLY A 199 -3.31 8.07 26.01
N LYS A 200 -2.63 9.19 25.78
CA LYS A 200 -3.23 10.53 25.57
C LYS A 200 -3.61 10.76 24.09
N GLN A 201 -4.46 9.86 23.55
CA GLN A 201 -4.81 9.85 22.13
C GLN A 201 -5.39 11.19 21.63
N ALA A 202 -6.20 11.88 22.44
CA ALA A 202 -6.81 13.16 22.07
C ALA A 202 -5.75 14.26 21.90
N VAL A 203 -4.70 14.28 22.74
CA VAL A 203 -3.58 15.23 22.63
C VAL A 203 -2.77 14.97 21.37
N ALA A 204 -2.42 13.72 21.13
CA ALA A 204 -1.68 13.30 19.93
C ALA A 204 -2.46 13.71 18.66
N LYS A 205 -3.75 13.42 18.62
CA LYS A 205 -4.63 13.76 17.49
C LYS A 205 -4.67 15.26 17.23
N MET A 206 -4.81 16.06 18.29
CA MET A 206 -4.82 17.53 18.17
C MET A 206 -3.52 18.04 17.54
N ILE A 207 -2.36 17.56 18.00
CA ILE A 207 -1.05 17.94 17.45
C ILE A 207 -0.95 17.58 15.97
N LEU A 208 -1.34 16.35 15.60
CA LEU A 208 -1.21 15.85 14.22
C LEU A 208 -2.16 16.56 13.26
N VAL A 209 -3.40 16.77 13.65
CA VAL A 209 -4.39 17.48 12.81
C VAL A 209 -3.98 18.93 12.55
N ASP A 210 -3.40 19.60 13.57
CA ASP A 210 -2.91 20.98 13.42
C ASP A 210 -1.67 21.08 12.51
N MET A 211 -0.76 20.10 12.58
CA MET A 211 0.49 20.18 11.83
C MET A 211 0.38 19.70 10.37
N ILE A 212 -0.44 18.68 10.05
CA ILE A 212 -0.53 18.06 8.72
C ILE A 212 -0.77 19.10 7.59
N PRO A 213 -1.67 20.08 7.71
CA PRO A 213 -1.92 21.06 6.64
C PRO A 213 -0.69 21.93 6.29
N SER A 214 0.24 22.12 7.22
CA SER A 214 1.45 22.92 7.03
C SER A 214 2.62 22.13 6.44
N LEU A 215 2.53 20.79 6.40
CA LEU A 215 3.60 19.91 5.94
C LEU A 215 3.56 19.73 4.42
N ARG A 216 4.75 19.58 3.84
CA ARG A 216 4.88 19.23 2.42
C ARG A 216 4.45 17.78 2.20
N ARG A 217 3.54 17.55 1.25
CA ARG A 217 3.03 16.22 0.93
C ARG A 217 4.10 15.24 0.41
N ASP A 218 5.19 15.77 -0.17
CA ASP A 218 6.37 15.03 -0.62
C ASP A 218 7.49 15.04 0.45
N GLY A 219 7.14 14.92 1.71
CA GLY A 219 8.04 15.00 2.86
C GLY A 219 7.82 13.89 3.88
N ASN A 220 8.91 13.39 4.46
CA ASN A 220 8.87 12.32 5.46
C ASN A 220 8.03 12.69 6.70
N ASP A 221 8.04 13.96 7.13
CA ASP A 221 7.25 14.41 8.29
C ASP A 221 5.73 14.30 8.00
N PHE A 222 5.29 14.59 6.76
CA PHE A 222 3.91 14.39 6.36
C PHE A 222 3.52 12.90 6.37
N ALA A 223 4.36 12.04 5.82
CA ALA A 223 4.12 10.59 5.81
C ALA A 223 3.97 10.07 7.25
N LEU A 224 4.90 10.40 8.14
CA LEU A 224 4.86 9.96 9.54
C LEU A 224 3.66 10.53 10.30
N ALA A 225 3.33 11.83 10.11
CA ALA A 225 2.16 12.44 10.74
C ALA A 225 0.86 11.75 10.30
N CYS A 226 0.70 11.47 9.02
CA CYS A 226 -0.44 10.71 8.49
C CYS A 226 -0.46 9.28 9.07
N ALA A 227 0.67 8.58 9.14
CA ALA A 227 0.74 7.24 9.70
C ALA A 227 0.34 7.20 11.19
N PHE A 228 0.80 8.16 12.00
CA PHE A 228 0.42 8.25 13.41
C PHE A 228 -1.07 8.56 13.57
N LEU A 229 -1.60 9.49 12.79
CA LEU A 229 -3.02 9.81 12.82
C LEU A 229 -3.89 8.62 12.36
N ALA A 230 -3.45 7.86 11.36
CA ALA A 230 -4.11 6.62 10.93
C ALA A 230 -4.18 5.58 12.05
N LYS A 231 -3.09 5.40 12.81
CA LYS A 231 -3.06 4.49 13.97
C LYS A 231 -4.04 4.93 15.07
N ILE A 232 -4.16 6.24 15.31
CA ILE A 232 -5.14 6.77 16.26
C ILE A 232 -6.57 6.44 15.79
N TYR A 233 -6.90 6.71 14.53
CA TYR A 233 -8.23 6.38 14.00
C TYR A 233 -8.53 4.89 14.05
N ARG A 234 -7.53 4.04 13.79
CA ARG A 234 -7.67 2.59 13.92
C ARG A 234 -8.02 2.18 15.36
N SER A 235 -7.34 2.76 16.36
CA SER A 235 -7.64 2.49 17.77
C SER A 235 -9.01 3.02 18.21
N GLU A 236 -9.55 4.05 17.52
CA GLU A 236 -10.91 4.56 17.72
C GLU A 236 -11.98 3.73 16.97
N GLY A 237 -11.60 2.69 16.21
CA GLY A 237 -12.51 1.91 15.38
C GLY A 237 -13.00 2.62 14.11
N LYS A 238 -12.34 3.71 13.73
CA LYS A 238 -12.66 4.52 12.54
C LYS A 238 -11.86 4.02 11.35
N SER A 239 -12.36 2.96 10.69
CA SER A 239 -11.62 2.27 9.64
C SER A 239 -11.42 3.15 8.42
N GLU A 240 -12.44 3.87 7.96
CA GLU A 240 -12.37 4.72 6.77
C GLU A 240 -11.31 5.81 6.91
N GLU A 241 -11.29 6.53 8.02
CA GLU A 241 -10.27 7.56 8.30
C GLU A 241 -8.89 6.94 8.44
N SER A 242 -8.77 5.77 9.07
CA SER A 242 -7.51 5.05 9.18
C SER A 242 -6.95 4.69 7.81
N VAL A 243 -7.76 4.09 6.94
CA VAL A 243 -7.42 3.75 5.55
C VAL A 243 -6.99 5.00 4.78
N ARG A 244 -7.76 6.08 4.87
CA ARG A 244 -7.45 7.37 4.24
C ARG A 244 -6.07 7.89 4.60
N TYR A 245 -5.76 7.96 5.90
CA TYR A 245 -4.47 8.53 6.34
C TYR A 245 -3.29 7.59 6.10
N PHE A 246 -3.47 6.27 6.17
CA PHE A 246 -2.43 5.35 5.72
C PHE A 246 -2.17 5.45 4.21
N ALA A 247 -3.20 5.63 3.39
CA ALA A 247 -3.03 5.85 1.95
C ALA A 247 -2.26 7.15 1.66
N LEU A 248 -2.58 8.25 2.34
CA LEU A 248 -1.84 9.51 2.22
C LEU A 248 -0.38 9.36 2.64
N SER A 249 -0.10 8.63 3.72
CA SER A 249 1.27 8.31 4.15
C SER A 249 2.02 7.51 3.09
N ALA A 250 1.43 6.43 2.58
CA ALA A 250 2.03 5.59 1.55
C ALA A 250 2.31 6.36 0.25
N ILE A 251 1.39 7.24 -0.17
CA ILE A 251 1.60 8.13 -1.32
C ILE A 251 2.82 9.02 -1.10
N SER A 252 2.94 9.64 0.07
CA SER A 252 4.09 10.48 0.41
C SER A 252 5.41 9.71 0.38
N ASP A 253 5.44 8.49 0.94
CA ASP A 253 6.60 7.62 0.91
C ASP A 253 7.02 7.26 -0.53
N ILE A 254 6.04 6.96 -1.42
CA ILE A 254 6.31 6.72 -2.84
C ILE A 254 6.91 7.96 -3.51
N MET A 255 6.35 9.15 -3.24
CA MET A 255 6.86 10.42 -3.79
C MET A 255 8.30 10.72 -3.35
N CYS A 256 8.65 10.34 -2.12
CA CYS A 256 9.99 10.46 -1.55
C CYS A 256 10.94 9.32 -1.96
N ALA A 257 10.43 8.28 -2.61
CA ALA A 257 11.11 7.02 -2.87
C ALA A 257 11.66 6.36 -1.58
N VAL A 258 10.88 6.41 -0.50
CA VAL A 258 11.14 5.67 0.73
C VAL A 258 10.76 4.21 0.51
N LYS A 259 11.70 3.29 0.77
CA LYS A 259 11.55 1.85 0.55
C LYS A 259 11.27 1.07 1.84
N GLU A 260 11.58 1.65 2.98
CA GLU A 260 11.18 1.16 4.29
C GLU A 260 9.76 1.68 4.61
N ASN A 261 8.76 1.32 3.77
CA ASN A 261 7.40 1.84 3.80
C ASN A 261 6.47 0.97 4.68
N GLN A 262 6.25 1.42 5.94
CA GLN A 262 5.36 0.73 6.89
C GLN A 262 3.88 0.91 6.51
N SER A 263 3.50 2.07 5.98
CA SER A 263 2.10 2.43 5.81
C SER A 263 1.38 1.58 4.77
N ILE A 264 2.07 1.19 3.70
CA ILE A 264 1.48 0.31 2.68
C ILE A 264 1.27 -1.12 3.21
N PHE A 265 2.17 -1.59 4.11
CA PHE A 265 1.99 -2.85 4.82
C PHE A 265 0.79 -2.79 5.77
N ASP A 266 0.73 -1.78 6.65
CA ASP A 266 -0.38 -1.62 7.61
C ASP A 266 -1.73 -1.51 6.86
N LEU A 267 -1.75 -0.79 5.73
CA LEU A 267 -2.92 -0.66 4.87
C LEU A 267 -3.34 -2.00 4.25
N SER A 268 -2.39 -2.81 3.78
CA SER A 268 -2.70 -4.13 3.21
C SER A 268 -3.39 -5.03 4.23
N MET A 269 -2.98 -4.95 5.50
CA MET A 269 -3.59 -5.73 6.59
C MET A 269 -5.01 -5.28 6.93
N ILE A 270 -5.27 -3.96 6.88
CA ILE A 270 -6.62 -3.43 7.10
C ILE A 270 -7.55 -3.89 5.97
N LEU A 271 -7.13 -3.71 4.71
CA LEU A 271 -7.91 -4.08 3.54
C LEU A 271 -8.19 -5.59 3.47
N TYR A 272 -7.21 -6.42 3.88
CA TYR A 272 -7.41 -7.85 4.03
C TYR A 272 -8.53 -8.15 5.03
N GLY A 273 -8.52 -7.50 6.20
CA GLY A 273 -9.56 -7.65 7.23
C GLY A 273 -10.94 -7.14 6.79
N GLU A 274 -11.01 -6.22 5.85
CA GLU A 274 -12.24 -5.64 5.28
C GLU A 274 -12.73 -6.38 4.02
N GLY A 275 -11.97 -7.37 3.53
CA GLY A 275 -12.34 -8.19 2.38
C GLY A 275 -11.95 -7.61 1.02
N ASP A 276 -11.20 -6.49 0.95
CA ASP A 276 -10.58 -6.01 -0.30
C ASP A 276 -9.27 -6.77 -0.56
N ILE A 277 -9.42 -8.04 -0.92
CA ILE A 277 -8.30 -8.99 -1.05
C ILE A 277 -7.40 -8.60 -2.22
N ASP A 278 -7.95 -8.07 -3.31
CA ASP A 278 -7.19 -7.66 -4.48
C ASP A 278 -6.22 -6.51 -4.16
N ARG A 279 -6.68 -5.46 -3.47
CA ARG A 279 -5.80 -4.38 -3.02
C ARG A 279 -4.84 -4.85 -1.93
N ALA A 280 -5.30 -5.67 -0.98
CA ALA A 280 -4.45 -6.22 0.07
C ALA A 280 -3.27 -6.99 -0.53
N TYR A 281 -3.52 -7.86 -1.52
CA TYR A 281 -2.47 -8.61 -2.23
C TYR A 281 -1.49 -7.68 -2.97
N ARG A 282 -2.00 -6.73 -3.74
CA ARG A 282 -1.14 -5.79 -4.49
C ARG A 282 -0.26 -4.95 -3.55
N TYR A 283 -0.80 -4.49 -2.43
CA TYR A 283 -0.09 -3.62 -1.48
C TYR A 283 0.94 -4.39 -0.67
N ILE A 284 0.62 -5.61 -0.21
CA ILE A 284 1.60 -6.42 0.53
C ILE A 284 2.76 -6.85 -0.38
N PHE A 285 2.48 -7.16 -1.65
CA PHE A 285 3.50 -7.48 -2.64
C PHE A 285 4.40 -6.27 -2.94
N THR A 286 3.81 -5.07 -3.11
CA THR A 286 4.56 -3.81 -3.26
C THR A 286 5.44 -3.53 -2.05
N SER A 287 4.95 -3.79 -0.83
CA SER A 287 5.73 -3.66 0.42
C SER A 287 6.91 -4.62 0.46
N LEU A 288 6.72 -5.88 0.01
CA LEU A 288 7.80 -6.87 -0.06
C LEU A 288 8.89 -6.46 -1.06
N GLU A 289 8.50 -6.05 -2.27
CA GLU A 289 9.45 -5.58 -3.29
C GLU A 289 10.31 -4.41 -2.76
N ASP A 290 9.68 -3.43 -2.12
CA ASP A 290 10.37 -2.27 -1.57
C ASP A 290 11.30 -2.65 -0.41
N ALA A 291 10.82 -3.50 0.50
CA ALA A 291 11.62 -3.99 1.63
C ALA A 291 12.83 -4.80 1.17
N ALA A 292 12.64 -5.70 0.21
CA ALA A 292 13.74 -6.49 -0.36
C ALA A 292 14.75 -5.61 -1.09
N PHE A 293 14.30 -4.61 -1.86
CA PHE A 293 15.19 -3.65 -2.52
C PHE A 293 16.00 -2.80 -1.53
N CYS A 294 15.38 -2.36 -0.44
CA CYS A 294 16.02 -1.58 0.62
C CYS A 294 16.97 -2.41 1.49
N ASN A 295 16.84 -3.73 1.50
CA ASN A 295 17.38 -4.67 2.49
C ASN A 295 16.78 -4.42 3.89
N ALA A 296 15.49 -4.09 4.00
CA ALA A 296 14.79 -3.86 5.26
C ALA A 296 14.33 -5.20 5.87
N GLN A 297 15.24 -5.92 6.52
CA GLN A 297 15.06 -7.31 6.94
C GLN A 297 13.84 -7.55 7.84
N MET A 298 13.56 -6.68 8.81
CA MET A 298 12.38 -6.81 9.67
C MET A 298 11.09 -6.71 8.85
N ARG A 299 11.06 -5.84 7.85
CA ARG A 299 9.90 -5.70 6.96
C ARG A 299 9.72 -6.94 6.10
N VAL A 300 10.80 -7.45 5.51
CA VAL A 300 10.78 -8.70 4.75
C VAL A 300 10.24 -9.84 5.62
N TYR A 301 10.70 -9.96 6.86
CA TYR A 301 10.22 -10.96 7.80
C TYR A 301 8.71 -10.83 8.07
N ASN A 302 8.24 -9.63 8.42
CA ASN A 302 6.82 -9.37 8.70
C ASN A 302 5.91 -9.69 7.50
N VAL A 303 6.31 -9.25 6.31
CA VAL A 303 5.56 -9.49 5.07
C VAL A 303 5.55 -10.97 4.70
N SER A 304 6.69 -11.65 4.80
CA SER A 304 6.83 -13.06 4.44
C SER A 304 5.94 -13.99 5.28
N GLY A 305 5.64 -13.61 6.52
CA GLY A 305 4.73 -14.37 7.37
C GLY A 305 3.26 -14.27 6.97
N LEU A 306 2.86 -13.17 6.33
CA LEU A 306 1.47 -12.86 6.00
C LEU A 306 1.13 -13.03 4.52
N LEU A 307 2.11 -12.85 3.64
CA LEU A 307 1.92 -12.95 2.20
C LEU A 307 1.27 -14.26 1.75
N PRO A 308 1.68 -15.47 2.24
CA PRO A 308 1.05 -16.72 1.81
C PRO A 308 -0.44 -16.80 2.14
N VAL A 309 -0.87 -16.19 3.26
CA VAL A 309 -2.27 -16.18 3.68
C VAL A 309 -3.11 -15.32 2.74
N ILE A 310 -2.65 -14.11 2.45
CA ILE A 310 -3.33 -13.18 1.53
C ILE A 310 -3.31 -13.74 0.11
N GLU A 311 -2.19 -14.32 -0.32
CA GLU A 311 -2.04 -14.92 -1.65
C GLU A 311 -2.99 -16.11 -1.86
N SER A 312 -3.16 -16.98 -0.85
CA SER A 312 -4.07 -18.13 -0.98
C SER A 312 -5.51 -17.67 -1.18
N GLN A 313 -5.94 -16.66 -0.42
CA GLN A 313 -7.29 -16.12 -0.52
C GLN A 313 -7.52 -15.38 -1.85
N HIS A 314 -6.53 -14.61 -2.30
CA HIS A 314 -6.59 -13.97 -3.61
C HIS A 314 -6.72 -14.99 -4.75
N ARG A 315 -5.97 -16.10 -4.71
CA ARG A 315 -6.09 -17.18 -5.70
C ARG A 315 -7.48 -17.84 -5.68
N GLU A 316 -8.08 -18.02 -4.50
CA GLU A 316 -9.43 -18.57 -4.37
C GLU A 316 -10.46 -17.62 -5.02
N GLU A 317 -10.39 -16.31 -4.75
CA GLU A 317 -11.28 -15.33 -5.38
C GLU A 317 -11.14 -15.30 -6.91
N VAL A 318 -9.90 -15.29 -7.42
CA VAL A 318 -9.65 -15.33 -8.86
C VAL A 318 -10.24 -16.59 -9.48
N ALA A 319 -10.04 -17.77 -8.85
CA ALA A 319 -10.59 -19.03 -9.33
C ALA A 319 -12.13 -19.05 -9.31
N GLU A 320 -12.77 -18.44 -8.32
CA GLU A 320 -14.24 -18.29 -8.28
C GLU A 320 -14.74 -17.36 -9.38
N HIS A 321 -14.09 -16.23 -9.62
CA HIS A 321 -14.42 -15.33 -10.72
C HIS A 321 -14.28 -16.01 -12.09
N GLU A 322 -13.21 -16.78 -12.31
CA GLU A 322 -13.02 -17.55 -13.54
C GLU A 322 -14.12 -18.60 -13.73
N ARG A 323 -14.52 -19.33 -12.68
CA ARG A 323 -15.63 -20.28 -12.74
C ARG A 323 -16.95 -19.61 -13.10
N MET A 324 -17.24 -18.45 -12.48
CA MET A 324 -18.45 -17.67 -12.82
C MET A 324 -18.43 -17.19 -14.27
N LEU A 325 -17.30 -16.66 -14.76
CA LEU A 325 -17.15 -16.26 -16.16
C LEU A 325 -17.40 -17.42 -17.12
N MET A 326 -16.83 -18.60 -16.86
CA MET A 326 -17.06 -19.80 -17.65
C MET A 326 -18.53 -20.20 -17.64
N MET A 327 -19.21 -20.14 -16.50
CA MET A 327 -20.63 -20.41 -16.39
C MET A 327 -21.45 -19.42 -17.23
N TYR A 328 -21.15 -18.11 -17.19
CA TYR A 328 -21.82 -17.10 -18.02
C TYR A 328 -21.61 -17.33 -19.51
N ILE A 329 -20.42 -17.74 -19.94
CA ILE A 329 -20.12 -18.08 -21.34
C ILE A 329 -20.98 -19.28 -21.78
N VAL A 330 -21.05 -20.34 -20.97
CA VAL A 330 -21.85 -21.54 -21.26
C VAL A 330 -23.33 -21.19 -21.35
N VAL A 331 -23.86 -20.44 -20.39
CA VAL A 331 -25.27 -20.02 -20.39
C VAL A 331 -25.60 -19.16 -21.63
N SER A 332 -24.73 -18.19 -21.94
CA SER A 332 -24.86 -17.32 -23.12
C SER A 332 -24.90 -18.14 -24.43
N PHE A 333 -24.01 -19.15 -24.52
CA PHE A 333 -23.96 -20.04 -25.67
C PHE A 333 -25.31 -20.80 -25.88
N PHE A 334 -25.87 -21.37 -24.81
CA PHE A 334 -27.18 -22.05 -24.89
C PHE A 334 -28.32 -21.09 -25.23
N LEU A 335 -28.28 -19.86 -24.70
CA LEU A 335 -29.28 -18.83 -25.07
C LEU A 335 -29.20 -18.46 -26.54
N LEU A 336 -28.00 -18.34 -27.12
CA LEU A 336 -27.80 -18.07 -28.54
C LEU A 336 -28.34 -19.22 -29.42
N ILE A 337 -28.07 -20.47 -29.03
CA ILE A 337 -28.64 -21.64 -29.72
C ILE A 337 -30.17 -21.61 -29.65
N GLY A 338 -30.76 -21.38 -28.48
CA GLY A 338 -32.20 -21.24 -28.31
C GLY A 338 -32.81 -20.15 -29.18
N LEU A 339 -32.16 -19.00 -29.27
CA LEU A 339 -32.55 -17.89 -30.13
C LEU A 339 -32.52 -18.30 -31.63
N ALA A 340 -31.43 -18.93 -32.06
CA ALA A 340 -31.27 -19.42 -33.43
C ALA A 340 -32.37 -20.40 -33.81
N VAL A 341 -32.72 -21.36 -32.94
CA VAL A 341 -33.81 -22.31 -33.13
C VAL A 341 -35.17 -21.59 -33.21
N ALA A 342 -35.39 -20.62 -32.33
CA ALA A 342 -36.63 -19.81 -32.35
C ALA A 342 -36.76 -19.01 -33.66
N VAL A 343 -35.72 -18.37 -34.11
CA VAL A 343 -35.70 -17.63 -35.39
C VAL A 343 -35.95 -18.57 -36.57
N PHE A 344 -35.28 -19.74 -36.58
CA PHE A 344 -35.52 -20.75 -37.61
C PHE A 344 -36.98 -21.20 -37.65
N TYR A 345 -37.59 -21.46 -36.50
CA TYR A 345 -38.98 -21.83 -36.40
C TYR A 345 -39.92 -20.72 -36.88
N LEU A 346 -39.68 -19.48 -36.51
CA LEU A 346 -40.44 -18.30 -36.98
C LEU A 346 -40.37 -18.14 -38.51
N VAL A 347 -39.16 -18.25 -39.08
CA VAL A 347 -38.97 -18.19 -40.54
C VAL A 347 -39.74 -19.31 -41.25
N LYS A 348 -39.75 -20.54 -40.71
CA LYS A 348 -40.52 -21.67 -41.24
C LYS A 348 -42.01 -21.39 -41.18
N GLN A 349 -42.54 -20.85 -40.11
CA GLN A 349 -43.94 -20.47 -39.96
C GLN A 349 -44.35 -19.35 -40.94
N MET A 350 -43.52 -18.32 -41.06
CA MET A 350 -43.77 -17.24 -42.04
C MET A 350 -43.83 -17.76 -43.49
N LYS A 351 -42.92 -18.65 -43.90
CA LYS A 351 -42.93 -19.29 -45.22
C LYS A 351 -44.22 -20.10 -45.43
N LYS A 352 -44.70 -20.83 -44.42
CA LYS A 352 -45.98 -21.59 -44.48
C LYS A 352 -47.16 -20.64 -44.62
N LEU A 353 -47.18 -19.56 -43.82
CA LEU A 353 -48.28 -18.57 -43.89
C LEU A 353 -48.34 -17.87 -45.26
N THR A 354 -47.17 -17.48 -45.81
CA THR A 354 -47.07 -16.86 -47.15
C THR A 354 -47.66 -17.83 -48.26
N ARG A 355 -47.24 -19.10 -48.18
CA ARG A 355 -47.81 -20.12 -49.15
C ARG A 355 -49.35 -20.28 -49.02
N THR A 356 -49.84 -20.27 -47.80
CA THR A 356 -51.30 -20.39 -47.57
C THR A 356 -52.00 -19.13 -48.06
N ARG A 357 -51.49 -17.94 -47.88
CA ARG A 357 -52.02 -16.68 -48.40
C ARG A 357 -52.05 -16.66 -49.94
N LEU A 358 -50.97 -17.13 -50.59
CA LEU A 358 -50.91 -17.23 -52.04
C LEU A 358 -52.04 -18.20 -52.61
N LYS A 359 -52.18 -19.40 -52.02
CA LYS A 359 -53.20 -20.34 -52.39
C LYS A 359 -54.60 -19.78 -52.18
N LEU A 360 -54.84 -19.05 -51.08
CA LEU A 360 -56.13 -18.41 -50.81
C LEU A 360 -56.46 -17.32 -51.86
N LYS A 361 -55.40 -16.51 -52.21
CA LYS A 361 -55.56 -15.49 -53.26
C LYS A 361 -55.89 -16.10 -54.63
N GLU A 362 -55.19 -17.18 -55.01
CA GLU A 362 -55.49 -17.93 -56.24
C GLU A 362 -56.89 -18.48 -56.24
N ALA A 363 -57.31 -19.10 -55.14
CA ALA A 363 -58.69 -19.65 -55.01
C ALA A 363 -59.76 -18.54 -55.07
N ASN A 364 -59.55 -17.37 -54.47
CA ASN A 364 -60.44 -16.22 -54.57
C ASN A 364 -60.50 -15.66 -56.00
N MET A 365 -59.37 -15.53 -56.71
CA MET A 365 -59.34 -15.08 -58.09
C MET A 365 -60.12 -16.04 -59.00
N THR A 366 -59.95 -17.37 -58.84
CA THR A 366 -60.67 -18.38 -59.57
C THR A 366 -62.16 -18.29 -59.28
N LYS A 367 -62.54 -18.07 -58.00
CA LYS A 367 -63.97 -17.88 -57.63
C LYS A 367 -64.57 -16.63 -58.29
N ASP A 368 -63.86 -15.51 -58.28
CA ASP A 368 -64.33 -14.26 -58.91
C ASP A 368 -64.45 -14.39 -60.44
N GLU A 369 -63.56 -15.15 -61.09
CA GLU A 369 -63.59 -15.46 -62.52
C GLU A 369 -64.82 -16.34 -62.86
N TYR A 370 -65.08 -17.35 -62.04
CA TYR A 370 -66.31 -18.14 -62.17
C TYR A 370 -67.57 -17.32 -61.95
N MET A 371 -67.58 -16.41 -60.96
CA MET A 371 -68.79 -15.56 -60.74
C MET A 371 -68.97 -14.53 -61.83
N GLY A 372 -67.93 -14.04 -62.50
CA GLY A 372 -68.04 -13.14 -63.67
C GLY A 372 -68.49 -13.80 -64.95
N GLN A 373 -68.47 -15.14 -65.03
CA GLN A 373 -68.98 -15.88 -66.16
C GLN A 373 -70.52 -16.19 -66.06
N PHE A 374 -71.14 -15.97 -64.89
CA PHE A 374 -72.56 -16.22 -64.64
C PHE A 374 -73.41 -14.94 -64.52
N LEU A 375 -72.81 -13.76 -64.72
CA LEU A 375 -73.51 -12.48 -64.88
C LEU A 375 -73.38 -11.98 -66.29
#